data_d5a4edc7397bed6a5e9dc913a3099d56
#
_entry.id   d5a4edc7397bed6a5e9dc913a3099d56
#
_cell.length_a   1.000
_cell.length_b   1.000
_cell.length_c   1.000
_cell.angle_alpha   90.00
_cell.angle_beta   90.00
_cell.angle_gamma   90.00
#
_symmetry.space_group_name_H-M   'P 1'
#
loop_
_entity.id
_entity.type
_entity.pdbx_description
1 polymer ?
#
loop_
_entity_poly.entity_id
_entity_poly.type
_entity_poly.pdbx_seq_one_letter_code
_entity_poly.pdbx_strand_id
1 'polypeptide(L)'
;MTTKPQTAFIVGASRGLGLALAAEYLERGWHVIATVRGSARTKLHDLKAAAGGRLEIEPLDIDIPSDVAALRQRLDGRTLDVLFVNAGVAIDPDKSMTEIDTDAFTRMMVTNALSPIRIIEAFDA
;
A
#
# COMPACT_ATOMS: atom_id res chain seq x y z
N MET A 1 -24.26 -19.44 10.26
CA MET A 1 -22.93 -19.84 9.80
C MET A 1 -22.05 -18.62 9.64
N THR A 2 -20.96 -18.57 10.38
CA THR A 2 -20.05 -17.43 10.34
C THR A 2 -19.12 -17.58 9.15
N THR A 3 -19.19 -16.63 8.22
CA THR A 3 -18.23 -16.53 7.13
C THR A 3 -16.90 -15.99 7.66
N LYS A 4 -15.81 -16.59 7.28
CA LYS A 4 -14.48 -16.09 7.60
C LYS A 4 -14.33 -14.69 7.01
N PRO A 5 -13.85 -13.69 7.78
CA PRO A 5 -13.66 -12.34 7.25
C PRO A 5 -12.70 -12.34 6.07
N GLN A 6 -13.03 -11.56 5.05
CA GLN A 6 -12.15 -11.34 3.91
C GLN A 6 -11.06 -10.34 4.27
N THR A 7 -9.93 -10.44 3.62
CA THR A 7 -8.77 -9.59 3.86
C THR A 7 -8.41 -8.82 2.60
N ALA A 8 -8.34 -7.51 2.72
CA ALA A 8 -7.83 -6.61 1.68
C ALA A 8 -6.42 -6.16 2.04
N PHE A 9 -5.50 -6.27 1.10
CA PHE A 9 -4.14 -5.76 1.24
C PHE A 9 -3.98 -4.53 0.36
N ILE A 10 -3.82 -3.38 0.99
CA ILE A 10 -3.73 -2.08 0.30
C ILE A 10 -2.33 -1.53 0.45
N VAL A 11 -1.62 -1.45 -0.66
CA VAL A 11 -0.26 -0.89 -0.71
C VAL A 11 -0.35 0.59 -1.00
N GLY A 12 0.04 1.41 -0.03
CA GLY A 12 -0.05 2.86 -0.10
C GLY A 12 -1.37 3.42 0.41
N ALA A 13 -1.52 3.50 1.72
CA ALA A 13 -2.79 3.85 2.37
C ALA A 13 -2.69 5.01 3.36
N SER A 14 -1.59 5.75 3.37
CA SER A 14 -1.41 6.84 4.33
C SER A 14 -2.33 8.04 4.07
N ARG A 15 -2.79 8.18 2.84
CA ARG A 15 -3.62 9.32 2.40
C ARG A 15 -4.39 8.98 1.13
N GLY A 16 -5.24 9.89 0.72
CA GLY A 16 -5.92 9.83 -0.58
C GLY A 16 -6.78 8.60 -0.77
N LEU A 17 -6.74 8.03 -1.97
CA LEU A 17 -7.58 6.89 -2.34
C LEU A 17 -7.29 5.65 -1.49
N GLY A 18 -6.02 5.36 -1.23
CA GLY A 18 -5.66 4.21 -0.41
C GLY A 18 -6.22 4.27 1.01
N LEU A 19 -6.16 5.45 1.63
CA LEU A 19 -6.77 5.68 2.94
C LEU A 19 -8.29 5.50 2.89
N ALA A 20 -8.93 6.06 1.87
CA ALA A 20 -10.38 5.95 1.71
C ALA A 20 -10.82 4.49 1.50
N LEU A 21 -10.07 3.74 0.72
CA LEU A 21 -10.31 2.31 0.52
C LEU A 21 -10.17 1.53 1.81
N ALA A 22 -9.13 1.78 2.59
CA ALA A 22 -8.94 1.12 3.88
C ALA A 22 -10.13 1.38 4.80
N ALA A 23 -10.58 2.62 4.91
CA ALA A 23 -11.73 2.98 5.71
C ALA A 23 -13.00 2.26 5.24
N GLU A 24 -13.24 2.20 3.93
CA GLU A 24 -14.43 1.56 3.37
C GLU A 24 -14.43 0.04 3.61
N TYR A 25 -13.30 -0.63 3.41
CA TYR A 25 -13.20 -2.06 3.69
C TYR A 25 -13.43 -2.36 5.17
N LEU A 26 -12.87 -1.55 6.07
CA LEU A 26 -13.10 -1.70 7.51
C LEU A 26 -14.57 -1.52 7.86
N GLU A 27 -15.23 -0.54 7.26
CA GLU A 27 -16.67 -0.30 7.51
C GLU A 27 -17.53 -1.48 7.04
N ARG A 28 -17.08 -2.19 6.00
CA ARG A 28 -17.75 -3.40 5.50
C ARG A 28 -17.39 -4.67 6.26
N GLY A 29 -16.63 -4.57 7.33
CA GLY A 29 -16.29 -5.71 8.19
C GLY A 29 -15.08 -6.52 7.73
N TRP A 30 -14.34 -6.05 6.75
CA TRP A 30 -13.14 -6.73 6.28
C TRP A 30 -11.97 -6.53 7.23
N HIS A 31 -11.03 -7.47 7.18
CA HIS A 31 -9.68 -7.24 7.68
C HIS A 31 -8.89 -6.46 6.62
N VAL A 32 -8.07 -5.53 7.06
CA VAL A 32 -7.25 -4.71 6.16
C VAL A 32 -5.80 -4.76 6.61
N ILE A 33 -4.92 -5.08 5.68
CA ILE A 33 -3.48 -4.91 5.82
C ILE A 33 -3.13 -3.73 4.92
N ALA A 34 -2.60 -2.67 5.49
CA ALA A 34 -2.35 -1.44 4.76
C ALA A 34 -0.92 -0.98 4.99
N THR A 35 -0.27 -0.48 3.95
CA THR A 35 1.11 -0.04 4.06
C THR A 35 1.22 1.47 4.07
N VAL A 36 2.23 1.94 4.80
CA VAL A 36 2.64 3.34 4.83
C VAL A 36 4.13 3.42 4.53
N ARG A 37 4.54 4.51 3.94
CA ARG A 37 5.95 4.77 3.68
C ARG A 37 6.53 5.49 4.88
N GLY A 38 7.55 4.91 5.52
CA GLY A 38 8.20 5.50 6.68
C GLY A 38 7.52 5.18 8.00
N SER A 39 7.92 5.88 9.05
CA SER A 39 7.50 5.62 10.43
C SER A 39 6.63 6.70 11.05
N ALA A 40 6.35 7.78 10.31
CA ALA A 40 5.54 8.88 10.82
C ALA A 40 4.08 8.44 11.01
N ARG A 41 3.43 8.99 12.03
CA ARG A 41 2.01 8.77 12.24
C ARG A 41 1.19 9.42 11.11
N THR A 42 0.23 8.69 10.58
CA THR A 42 -0.64 9.13 9.50
C THR A 42 -2.11 9.03 9.91
N LYS A 43 -3.00 9.52 9.08
CA LYS A 43 -4.45 9.37 9.28
C LYS A 43 -4.88 7.90 9.31
N LEU A 44 -4.13 7.01 8.67
CA LEU A 44 -4.38 5.57 8.74
C LEU A 44 -4.26 5.05 10.17
N HIS A 45 -3.29 5.55 10.93
CA HIS A 45 -3.10 5.18 12.33
C HIS A 45 -4.30 5.60 13.19
N ASP A 46 -4.98 6.68 12.82
CA ASP A 46 -6.19 7.10 13.53
C ASP A 46 -7.34 6.11 13.35
N LEU A 47 -7.41 5.44 12.20
CA LEU A 47 -8.41 4.40 11.96
C LEU A 47 -8.15 3.14 12.79
N LYS A 48 -6.91 2.87 13.14
CA LYS A 48 -6.53 1.65 13.85
C LYS A 48 -7.23 1.53 15.20
N ALA A 49 -7.35 2.64 15.93
CA ALA A 49 -7.99 2.65 17.24
C ALA A 49 -9.46 2.22 17.18
N ALA A 50 -10.17 2.61 16.12
CA ALA A 50 -11.59 2.29 15.93
C ALA A 50 -11.82 0.95 15.24
N ALA A 51 -10.79 0.32 14.72
CA ALA A 51 -10.92 -0.88 13.90
C ALA A 51 -11.01 -2.19 14.70
N GLY A 52 -10.76 -2.15 16.00
CA GLY A 52 -10.89 -3.34 16.86
C GLY A 52 -9.99 -4.49 16.47
N GLY A 53 -8.76 -4.22 16.07
CA GLY A 53 -7.79 -5.25 15.67
C GLY A 53 -7.89 -5.70 14.21
N ARG A 54 -8.83 -5.17 13.44
CA ARG A 54 -9.01 -5.56 12.04
C ARG A 54 -8.09 -4.82 11.07
N LEU A 55 -7.37 -3.81 11.52
CA LEU A 55 -6.42 -3.06 10.71
C LEU A 55 -5.00 -3.35 11.16
N GLU A 56 -4.17 -3.83 10.25
CA GLU A 56 -2.74 -4.01 10.43
C GLU A 56 -2.01 -2.99 9.54
N ILE A 57 -1.11 -2.23 10.13
CA ILE A 57 -0.33 -1.22 9.39
C ILE A 57 1.12 -1.70 9.30
N GLU A 58 1.61 -1.80 8.07
CA GLU A 58 2.96 -2.26 7.77
C GLU A 58 3.75 -1.17 7.06
N PRO A 59 4.98 -0.88 7.50
CA PRO A 59 5.85 0.02 6.73
C PRO A 59 6.37 -0.69 5.49
N LEU A 60 6.33 0.00 4.36
CA LEU A 60 6.82 -0.53 3.10
C LEU A 60 7.23 0.59 2.17
N ASP A 61 8.46 0.54 1.70
CA ASP A 61 8.90 1.29 0.52
C ASP A 61 8.91 0.32 -0.67
N ILE A 62 8.00 0.53 -1.61
CA ILE A 62 7.83 -0.38 -2.75
C ILE A 62 9.02 -0.39 -3.70
N ASP A 63 9.87 0.63 -3.63
CA ASP A 63 11.06 0.74 -4.47
C ASP A 63 12.26 -0.04 -3.89
N ILE A 64 12.14 -0.57 -2.69
CA ILE A 64 13.19 -1.35 -2.04
C ILE A 64 12.81 -2.84 -2.08
N PRO A 65 13.41 -3.63 -2.97
CA PRO A 65 13.06 -5.06 -3.11
C PRO A 65 13.19 -5.86 -1.80
N SER A 66 14.17 -5.54 -0.96
CA SER A 66 14.33 -6.21 0.33
C SER A 66 13.19 -5.93 1.29
N ASP A 67 12.59 -4.72 1.25
CA ASP A 67 11.41 -4.39 2.04
C ASP A 67 10.21 -5.22 1.61
N VAL A 68 10.03 -5.38 0.30
CA VAL A 68 8.95 -6.19 -0.27
C VAL A 68 9.10 -7.65 0.16
N ALA A 69 10.30 -8.20 0.05
CA ALA A 69 10.58 -9.57 0.46
C ALA A 69 10.35 -9.79 1.96
N ALA A 70 10.78 -8.84 2.79
CA ALA A 70 10.57 -8.92 4.23
C ALA A 70 9.08 -8.90 4.61
N LEU A 71 8.29 -8.04 3.96
CA LEU A 71 6.85 -7.99 4.19
C LEU A 71 6.18 -9.29 3.71
N ARG A 72 6.59 -9.81 2.56
CA ARG A 72 6.09 -11.08 2.05
C ARG A 72 6.29 -12.21 3.08
N GLN A 73 7.45 -12.25 3.73
CA GLN A 73 7.72 -13.23 4.78
C GLN A 73 6.82 -13.03 6.00
N ARG A 74 6.63 -11.77 6.44
CA ARG A 74 5.76 -11.50 7.60
C ARG A 74 4.31 -11.89 7.34
N LEU A 75 3.86 -11.84 6.10
CA LEU A 75 2.49 -12.19 5.71
C LEU A 75 2.37 -13.63 5.20
N ASP A 76 3.41 -14.43 5.36
CA ASP A 76 3.39 -15.82 4.88
C ASP A 76 2.25 -16.59 5.55
N GLY A 77 1.58 -17.43 4.75
CA GLY A 77 0.42 -18.20 5.22
C GLY A 77 -0.88 -17.41 5.33
N ARG A 78 -0.86 -16.11 5.11
CA ARG A 78 -2.07 -15.26 5.15
C ARG A 78 -2.78 -15.34 3.80
N THR A 79 -4.10 -15.47 3.84
CA THR A 79 -4.92 -15.39 2.63
C THR A 79 -5.32 -13.95 2.37
N LEU A 80 -5.03 -13.47 1.18
CA LEU A 80 -5.40 -12.13 0.72
C LEU A 80 -6.48 -12.28 -0.34
N ASP A 81 -7.64 -11.67 -0.12
CA ASP A 81 -8.75 -11.74 -1.06
C ASP A 81 -8.68 -10.64 -2.11
N VAL A 82 -8.12 -9.50 -1.75
CA VAL A 82 -7.89 -8.38 -2.66
C VAL A 82 -6.49 -7.83 -2.41
N LEU A 83 -5.77 -7.58 -3.49
CA LEU A 83 -4.52 -6.81 -3.49
C LEU A 83 -4.76 -5.54 -4.31
N PHE A 84 -4.62 -4.40 -3.67
CA PHE A 84 -4.76 -3.10 -4.32
C PHE A 84 -3.45 -2.32 -4.17
N VAL A 85 -2.75 -2.12 -5.28
CA VAL A 85 -1.50 -1.36 -5.29
C VAL A 85 -1.81 0.08 -5.68
N ASN A 86 -1.81 0.96 -4.70
CA ASN A 86 -2.14 2.38 -4.87
C ASN A 86 -0.93 3.29 -4.73
N ALA A 87 0.19 2.78 -4.24
CA ALA A 87 1.40 3.59 -4.07
C ALA A 87 1.86 4.17 -5.41
N GLY A 88 2.22 5.44 -5.39
CA GLY A 88 2.72 6.12 -6.57
C GLY A 88 3.22 7.51 -6.22
N VAL A 89 3.94 8.11 -7.13
CA VAL A 89 4.44 9.49 -7.01
C VAL A 89 4.13 10.26 -8.27
N ALA A 90 4.04 11.58 -8.13
CA ALA A 90 3.81 12.48 -9.25
C ALA A 90 5.02 13.40 -9.45
N ILE A 91 5.20 13.84 -10.69
CA ILE A 91 6.12 14.93 -10.99
C ILE A 91 5.46 16.22 -10.50
N ASP A 92 6.28 17.17 -10.05
CA ASP A 92 5.82 18.48 -9.62
C ASP A 92 4.92 19.09 -10.71
N PRO A 93 3.65 19.37 -10.41
CA PRO A 93 2.72 19.90 -11.42
C PRO A 93 3.08 21.30 -11.90
N ASP A 94 3.92 22.02 -11.15
CA ASP A 94 4.36 23.36 -11.53
C ASP A 94 5.53 23.34 -12.52
N LYS A 95 6.12 22.17 -12.79
CA LYS A 95 7.20 22.01 -13.75
C LYS A 95 6.66 21.76 -15.15
N SER A 96 7.25 22.44 -16.14
CA SER A 96 6.96 22.15 -17.54
C SER A 96 7.67 20.86 -17.97
N MET A 97 7.25 20.31 -19.11
CA MET A 97 7.87 19.10 -19.68
C MET A 97 9.38 19.24 -19.87
N THR A 98 9.86 20.43 -20.17
CA THR A 98 11.28 20.68 -20.38
C THR A 98 12.08 20.83 -19.09
N GLU A 99 11.42 20.97 -17.95
CA GLU A 99 12.05 21.11 -16.63
C GLU A 99 12.17 19.79 -15.89
N ILE A 100 11.61 18.72 -16.44
CA ILE A 100 11.65 17.39 -15.82
C ILE A 100 13.01 16.77 -16.10
N ASP A 101 13.77 16.47 -15.03
CA ASP A 101 15.07 15.84 -15.19
C ASP A 101 14.92 14.31 -15.33
N THR A 102 15.97 13.69 -15.89
CA THR A 102 15.97 12.24 -16.17
C THR A 102 15.82 11.42 -14.89
N ASP A 103 16.48 11.81 -13.81
CA ASP A 103 16.41 11.06 -12.55
C ASP A 103 15.02 11.09 -11.94
N ALA A 104 14.36 12.26 -11.96
CA ALA A 104 12.99 12.38 -11.47
C ALA A 104 12.02 11.54 -12.29
N PHE A 105 12.14 11.58 -13.61
CA PHE A 105 11.33 10.77 -14.52
C PHE A 105 11.56 9.28 -14.30
N THR A 106 12.81 8.87 -14.19
CA THR A 106 13.16 7.46 -13.96
C THR A 106 12.59 6.96 -12.64
N ARG A 107 12.73 7.73 -11.55
CA ARG A 107 12.16 7.35 -10.26
C ARG A 107 10.64 7.22 -10.32
N MET A 108 9.98 8.14 -11.01
CA MET A 108 8.53 8.07 -11.18
C MET A 108 8.11 6.81 -11.93
N MET A 109 8.82 6.44 -12.99
CA MET A 109 8.53 5.24 -13.76
C MET A 109 8.78 3.97 -12.94
N VAL A 110 9.86 3.93 -12.16
CA VAL A 110 10.12 2.79 -11.26
C VAL A 110 8.99 2.66 -10.24
N THR A 111 8.66 3.73 -9.55
CA THR A 111 7.65 3.70 -8.48
C THR A 111 6.25 3.41 -9.04
N ASN A 112 5.87 4.01 -10.15
CA ASN A 112 4.49 3.93 -10.66
C ASN A 112 4.24 2.76 -11.62
N ALA A 113 5.29 2.22 -12.25
CA ALA A 113 5.12 1.17 -13.25
C ALA A 113 5.82 -0.14 -12.87
N LEU A 114 7.09 -0.09 -12.51
CA LEU A 114 7.87 -1.30 -12.24
C LEU A 114 7.58 -1.88 -10.85
N SER A 115 7.58 -1.05 -9.82
CA SER A 115 7.38 -1.51 -8.45
C SER A 115 6.00 -2.16 -8.23
N PRO A 116 4.89 -1.65 -8.77
CA PRO A 116 3.61 -2.34 -8.70
C PRO A 116 3.63 -3.75 -9.29
N ILE A 117 4.31 -3.94 -10.41
CA ILE A 117 4.46 -5.28 -11.01
C ILE A 117 5.22 -6.21 -10.07
N ARG A 118 6.29 -5.73 -9.45
CA ARG A 118 7.08 -6.50 -8.49
C ARG A 118 6.26 -6.89 -7.25
N ILE A 119 5.40 -5.98 -6.77
CA ILE A 119 4.50 -6.26 -5.65
C ILE A 119 3.49 -7.36 -6.03
N ILE A 120 2.85 -7.22 -7.17
CA ILE A 120 1.87 -8.21 -7.64
C ILE A 120 2.54 -9.58 -7.76
N GLU A 121 3.72 -9.63 -8.37
CA GLU A 121 4.46 -10.88 -8.53
C GLU A 121 4.83 -11.50 -7.18
N ALA A 122 5.26 -10.70 -6.22
CA ALA A 122 5.65 -11.17 -4.90
C ALA A 122 4.48 -11.76 -4.11
N PHE A 123 3.27 -11.23 -4.28
CA PHE A 123 2.09 -11.63 -3.51
C PHE A 123 1.08 -12.48 -4.28
N ASP A 124 1.39 -12.87 -5.50
CA ASP A 124 0.50 -13.68 -6.34
C ASP A 124 0.46 -15.16 -5.92
N ALA A 125 1.40 -15.59 -5.14
CA ALA A 125 1.48 -17.00 -4.75
C ALA A 125 0.54 -17.36 -3.60
#